data_3c953c0465ba7f334dec9c8e2f2d7ab2
#
_entry.id   3c953c0465ba7f334dec9c8e2f2d7ab2
#
_cell.length_a   1.000
_cell.length_b   1.000
_cell.length_c   1.000
_cell.angle_alpha   90.00
_cell.angle_beta   90.00
_cell.angle_gamma   90.00
#
_symmetry.space_group_name_H-M   'P 1'
#
loop_
_entity.id
_entity.type
_entity.pdbx_description
1 polymer ?
#
loop_
_entity_poly.entity_id
_entity_poly.type
_entity_poly.pdbx_seq_one_letter_code
_entity_poly.pdbx_strand_id
1 'polypeptide(L)'
;MKKKLSKLTALLLSLTLALSIVPVWADSPSVSVYLDGHFLSHTDARPYILNDRTMVPIYQLAQALGCDVGWDGATKTVTLTRAGDTVKMVIDDPTAYVNGKPVAMDVAPTIMEDRTMIPAAYVAAFFGQKVEWDGETRRVYITEDKSVAEGSNLEAWALPMGSMLAQLDHGKPDCFGLYARSVAGIGLSNKLPYAECRKILSSSWSIKNRDDLIGTVISMTFSGHNDNFRGMAADVKLRSQAEREAISAASSVWPLYMWEYTEYVDEKWGDRGILCWDLFRMSNLVQWGYTAGYITYEEALALIEPAATLLCENFSSWEEAYENYLDGYNWWARNDVLGKDIWQTSRGKTYQTIKQNYGSIFQDSLFETGVIPLPGLSVEDVIATLPS
;
A
#
# COMPACT_ATOMS: atom_id res chain seq x y z
N MET A 1 -61.35 67.48 -47.89
CA MET A 1 -60.24 66.55 -47.61
C MET A 1 -59.99 66.59 -46.09
N LYS A 2 -60.52 65.68 -45.36
CA LYS A 2 -60.38 65.59 -43.87
C LYS A 2 -59.72 64.26 -43.54
N LYS A 3 -58.49 64.33 -42.99
CA LYS A 3 -57.78 63.17 -42.49
C LYS A 3 -58.42 62.71 -41.18
N LYS A 4 -58.87 61.48 -41.12
CA LYS A 4 -59.26 60.81 -39.90
C LYS A 4 -57.99 60.35 -39.14
N LEU A 5 -57.78 60.94 -37.98
CA LEU A 5 -56.81 60.47 -37.04
C LEU A 5 -57.42 59.27 -36.26
N SER A 6 -56.95 58.07 -36.51
CA SER A 6 -57.31 56.91 -35.73
C SER A 6 -56.52 56.92 -34.43
N LYS A 7 -57.24 56.91 -33.34
CA LYS A 7 -56.70 56.76 -31.98
C LYS A 7 -56.10 55.35 -31.85
N LEU A 8 -54.78 55.24 -31.92
CA LEU A 8 -54.09 54.06 -31.48
C LEU A 8 -53.95 54.15 -29.98
N THR A 9 -54.76 53.45 -29.27
CA THR A 9 -54.62 53.16 -27.83
C THR A 9 -53.31 52.40 -27.65
N ALA A 10 -52.34 53.06 -27.11
CA ALA A 10 -51.11 52.39 -26.67
C ALA A 10 -51.43 51.52 -25.49
N LEU A 11 -51.58 50.22 -25.76
CA LEU A 11 -51.58 49.15 -24.76
C LEU A 11 -50.12 49.02 -24.30
N LEU A 12 -49.80 49.69 -23.21
CA LEU A 12 -48.54 49.43 -22.45
C LEU A 12 -48.63 48.00 -21.91
N LEU A 13 -48.15 47.07 -22.67
CA LEU A 13 -47.82 45.76 -22.15
C LEU A 13 -46.59 45.96 -21.28
N SER A 14 -46.83 46.12 -19.99
CA SER A 14 -45.78 45.98 -18.99
C SER A 14 -45.36 44.48 -18.99
N LEU A 15 -44.39 44.21 -19.83
CA LEU A 15 -43.63 42.95 -19.79
C LEU A 15 -42.79 43.05 -18.50
N THR A 16 -43.38 42.67 -17.39
CA THR A 16 -42.58 42.32 -16.19
C THR A 16 -41.74 41.13 -16.58
N LEU A 17 -40.52 41.39 -17.02
CA LEU A 17 -39.46 40.43 -17.04
C LEU A 17 -39.28 39.98 -15.59
N ALA A 18 -40.01 38.92 -15.19
CA ALA A 18 -39.62 38.17 -14.02
C ALA A 18 -38.20 37.63 -14.36
N LEU A 19 -37.18 38.38 -13.97
CA LEU A 19 -35.87 37.81 -13.74
C LEU A 19 -36.14 36.72 -12.70
N SER A 20 -36.40 35.49 -13.17
CA SER A 20 -36.11 34.31 -12.39
C SER A 20 -34.61 34.45 -12.08
N ILE A 21 -34.31 34.91 -10.90
CA ILE A 21 -33.01 34.70 -10.26
C ILE A 21 -32.96 33.20 -10.12
N VAL A 22 -32.54 32.53 -11.21
CA VAL A 22 -31.94 31.21 -11.09
C VAL A 22 -30.77 31.51 -10.16
N PRO A 23 -30.72 30.93 -8.96
CA PRO A 23 -29.52 31.04 -8.19
C PRO A 23 -28.44 30.50 -9.12
N VAL A 24 -27.62 31.37 -9.68
CA VAL A 24 -26.32 31.02 -10.17
C VAL A 24 -25.66 30.49 -8.91
N TRP A 25 -25.70 29.18 -8.75
CA TRP A 25 -24.73 28.50 -7.94
C TRP A 25 -23.42 28.87 -8.60
N ALA A 26 -22.88 30.04 -8.21
CA ALA A 26 -21.54 30.42 -8.58
C ALA A 26 -20.73 29.16 -8.28
N ASP A 27 -20.09 28.58 -9.29
CA ASP A 27 -19.23 27.43 -9.13
C ASP A 27 -18.29 27.76 -7.99
N SER A 28 -18.68 27.38 -6.79
CA SER A 28 -17.78 27.51 -5.64
C SER A 28 -16.59 26.67 -6.04
N PRO A 29 -15.39 27.26 -6.12
CA PRO A 29 -14.24 26.55 -6.64
C PRO A 29 -14.19 25.18 -5.99
N SER A 30 -14.15 24.14 -6.82
CA SER A 30 -14.25 22.75 -6.36
C SER A 30 -13.14 22.46 -5.35
N VAL A 31 -13.48 21.78 -4.26
CA VAL A 31 -12.48 21.27 -3.33
C VAL A 31 -11.86 20.01 -3.94
N SER A 32 -10.55 19.92 -3.87
CA SER A 32 -9.80 18.74 -4.33
C SER A 32 -9.15 18.03 -3.14
N VAL A 33 -9.20 16.71 -3.13
CA VAL A 33 -8.58 15.89 -2.08
C VAL A 33 -7.39 15.15 -2.67
N TYR A 34 -6.29 15.17 -1.95
CA TYR A 34 -5.06 14.45 -2.30
C TYR A 34 -4.71 13.47 -1.18
N LEU A 35 -4.43 12.24 -1.54
CA LEU A 35 -3.94 11.22 -0.62
C LEU A 35 -2.51 10.85 -1.03
N ASP A 36 -1.56 11.00 -0.12
CA ASP A 36 -0.13 10.77 -0.36
C ASP A 36 0.40 11.52 -1.61
N GLY A 37 -0.02 12.78 -1.78
CA GLY A 37 0.37 13.62 -2.90
C GLY A 37 -0.36 13.36 -4.22
N HIS A 38 -1.26 12.37 -4.28
CA HIS A 38 -2.02 12.01 -5.48
C HIS A 38 -3.48 12.43 -5.37
N PHE A 39 -4.01 12.97 -6.45
CA PHE A 39 -5.41 13.39 -6.53
C PHE A 39 -6.36 12.21 -6.33
N LEU A 40 -7.26 12.33 -5.36
CA LEU A 40 -8.34 11.36 -5.14
C LEU A 40 -9.53 11.73 -6.03
N SER A 41 -9.76 10.91 -7.06
CA SER A 41 -10.87 11.11 -7.98
C SER A 41 -12.21 10.80 -7.30
N HIS A 42 -13.20 11.67 -7.48
CA HIS A 42 -14.57 11.46 -7.04
C HIS A 42 -15.46 11.28 -8.26
N THR A 43 -16.13 10.14 -8.34
CA THR A 43 -16.90 9.76 -9.54
C THR A 43 -18.36 10.20 -9.51
N ASP A 44 -18.94 10.44 -8.33
CA ASP A 44 -20.40 10.57 -8.17
C ASP A 44 -20.85 11.73 -7.25
N ALA A 45 -20.09 12.09 -6.22
CA ALA A 45 -20.36 13.27 -5.41
C ALA A 45 -19.07 14.06 -5.20
N ARG A 46 -19.16 15.38 -5.21
CA ARG A 46 -17.98 16.26 -5.08
C ARG A 46 -17.77 16.68 -3.63
N PRO A 47 -16.51 16.78 -3.15
CA PRO A 47 -16.22 17.42 -1.89
C PRO A 47 -16.72 18.84 -1.84
N TYR A 48 -17.21 19.28 -0.68
CA TYR A 48 -17.68 20.63 -0.44
C TYR A 48 -17.34 21.11 0.98
N ILE A 49 -17.50 22.39 1.25
CA ILE A 49 -17.27 22.97 2.57
C ILE A 49 -18.61 23.15 3.29
N LEU A 50 -18.70 22.61 4.51
CA LEU A 50 -19.82 22.80 5.43
C LEU A 50 -19.27 23.18 6.81
N ASN A 51 -19.68 24.34 7.34
CA ASN A 51 -19.22 24.84 8.64
C ASN A 51 -17.68 24.76 8.80
N ASP A 52 -16.96 25.28 7.81
CA ASP A 52 -15.49 25.29 7.74
C ASP A 52 -14.84 23.88 7.73
N ARG A 53 -15.59 22.83 7.42
CA ARG A 53 -15.08 21.47 7.25
C ARG A 53 -15.25 20.99 5.83
N THR A 54 -14.23 20.32 5.31
CA THR A 54 -14.32 19.65 4.01
C THR A 54 -15.08 18.34 4.16
N MET A 55 -16.27 18.30 3.59
CA MET A 55 -17.09 17.10 3.50
C MET A 55 -16.69 16.31 2.26
N VAL A 56 -16.43 15.02 2.42
CA VAL A 56 -16.02 14.12 1.32
C VAL A 56 -16.93 12.91 1.24
N PRO A 57 -17.16 12.34 0.04
CA PRO A 57 -17.83 11.06 -0.10
C PRO A 57 -17.02 9.97 0.60
N ILE A 58 -17.59 9.38 1.65
CA ILE A 58 -16.84 8.46 2.53
C ILE A 58 -16.30 7.25 1.82
N TYR A 59 -17.08 6.70 0.88
CA TYR A 59 -16.75 5.41 0.26
C TYR A 59 -15.39 5.43 -0.45
N GLN A 60 -15.13 6.44 -1.26
CA GLN A 60 -13.88 6.54 -2.01
C GLN A 60 -12.68 6.81 -1.10
N LEU A 61 -12.82 7.73 -0.14
CA LEU A 61 -11.75 8.00 0.82
C LEU A 61 -11.44 6.76 1.67
N ALA A 62 -12.46 6.13 2.22
CA ALA A 62 -12.30 4.94 3.05
C ALA A 62 -11.63 3.78 2.27
N GLN A 63 -12.07 3.55 1.04
CA GLN A 63 -11.42 2.54 0.19
C GLN A 63 -9.96 2.86 -0.13
N ALA A 64 -9.63 4.13 -0.39
CA ALA A 64 -8.27 4.54 -0.64
C ALA A 64 -7.38 4.40 0.62
N LEU A 65 -7.98 4.53 1.81
CA LEU A 65 -7.32 4.26 3.09
C LEU A 65 -7.27 2.76 3.45
N GLY A 66 -7.82 1.87 2.62
CA GLY A 66 -7.85 0.43 2.89
C GLY A 66 -8.94 0.00 3.88
N CYS A 67 -9.96 0.84 4.12
CA CYS A 67 -11.07 0.51 5.01
C CYS A 67 -12.15 -0.33 4.31
N ASP A 68 -12.75 -1.26 5.03
CA ASP A 68 -14.04 -1.83 4.68
C ASP A 68 -15.15 -0.85 5.09
N VAL A 69 -16.15 -0.71 4.23
CA VAL A 69 -17.27 0.22 4.44
C VAL A 69 -18.58 -0.56 4.53
N GLY A 70 -19.22 -0.51 5.69
CA GLY A 70 -20.55 -1.03 5.94
C GLY A 70 -21.58 0.10 6.02
N TRP A 71 -22.81 -0.15 5.52
CA TRP A 71 -23.94 0.75 5.65
C TRP A 71 -25.17 0.02 6.19
N ASP A 72 -25.73 0.55 7.28
CA ASP A 72 -27.03 0.11 7.80
C ASP A 72 -28.07 1.19 7.52
N GLY A 73 -28.96 0.93 6.57
CA GLY A 73 -30.00 1.87 6.18
C GLY A 73 -31.10 2.05 7.21
N ALA A 74 -31.32 1.08 8.12
CA ALA A 74 -32.35 1.18 9.14
C ALA A 74 -31.96 2.15 10.25
N THR A 75 -30.69 2.14 10.65
CA THR A 75 -30.12 3.04 11.67
C THR A 75 -29.39 4.24 11.08
N LYS A 76 -29.30 4.32 9.74
CA LYS A 76 -28.47 5.31 9.01
C LYS A 76 -27.03 5.36 9.52
N THR A 77 -26.46 4.20 9.81
CA THR A 77 -25.11 4.07 10.36
C THR A 77 -24.11 3.65 9.28
N VAL A 78 -23.03 4.42 9.15
CA VAL A 78 -21.82 3.97 8.42
C VAL A 78 -20.84 3.35 9.40
N THR A 79 -20.27 2.22 9.01
CA THR A 79 -19.21 1.54 9.77
C THR A 79 -17.98 1.42 8.88
N LEU A 80 -16.84 1.87 9.38
CA LEU A 80 -15.54 1.70 8.75
C LEU A 80 -14.71 0.73 9.59
N THR A 81 -14.01 -0.19 8.93
CA THR A 81 -13.11 -1.13 9.62
C THR A 81 -11.78 -1.20 8.89
N ARG A 82 -10.67 -1.07 9.63
CA ARG A 82 -9.30 -1.19 9.12
C ARG A 82 -8.38 -1.67 10.22
N ALA A 83 -7.52 -2.65 9.96
CA ALA A 83 -6.47 -3.13 10.88
C ALA A 83 -7.00 -3.47 12.30
N GLY A 84 -8.24 -3.96 12.40
CA GLY A 84 -8.89 -4.25 13.67
C GLY A 84 -9.65 -3.08 14.29
N ASP A 85 -9.39 -1.85 13.88
CA ASP A 85 -10.12 -0.67 14.34
C ASP A 85 -11.47 -0.55 13.67
N THR A 86 -12.46 -0.08 14.43
CA THR A 86 -13.81 0.16 13.95
C THR A 86 -14.27 1.57 14.29
N VAL A 87 -14.79 2.27 13.28
CA VAL A 87 -15.40 3.59 13.43
C VAL A 87 -16.86 3.53 12.99
N LYS A 88 -17.77 3.91 13.88
CA LYS A 88 -19.20 4.02 13.58
C LYS A 88 -19.66 5.46 13.65
N MET A 89 -20.46 5.88 12.68
CA MET A 89 -21.03 7.23 12.61
C MET A 89 -22.47 7.13 12.13
N VAL A 90 -23.34 7.92 12.74
CA VAL A 90 -24.77 8.00 12.37
C VAL A 90 -25.02 9.31 11.63
N ILE A 91 -25.83 9.27 10.59
CA ILE A 91 -26.21 10.50 9.87
C ILE A 91 -26.92 11.46 10.80
N ASP A 92 -26.54 12.74 10.72
CA ASP A 92 -27.06 13.86 11.52
C ASP A 92 -26.67 13.78 13.02
N ASP A 93 -25.84 12.82 13.45
CA ASP A 93 -25.28 12.74 14.81
C ASP A 93 -23.80 13.19 14.82
N PRO A 94 -23.43 14.21 15.59
CA PRO A 94 -22.05 14.67 15.68
C PRO A 94 -21.16 13.78 16.57
N THR A 95 -21.61 12.56 16.92
CA THR A 95 -20.82 11.61 17.71
C THR A 95 -20.36 10.44 16.85
N ALA A 96 -19.04 10.27 16.71
CA ALA A 96 -18.44 9.05 16.19
C ALA A 96 -18.11 8.09 17.33
N TYR A 97 -18.13 6.79 17.07
CA TYR A 97 -17.69 5.77 17.98
C TYR A 97 -16.45 5.07 17.43
N VAL A 98 -15.29 5.35 18.02
CA VAL A 98 -14.01 4.74 17.66
C VAL A 98 -13.71 3.60 18.63
N ASN A 99 -13.72 2.37 18.17
CA ASN A 99 -13.58 1.17 19.01
C ASN A 99 -14.57 1.18 20.18
N GLY A 100 -15.80 1.63 19.93
CA GLY A 100 -16.85 1.75 20.91
C GLY A 100 -16.75 2.96 21.85
N LYS A 101 -15.70 3.77 21.77
CA LYS A 101 -15.54 4.99 22.57
C LYS A 101 -16.10 6.20 21.82
N PRO A 102 -16.93 7.03 22.45
CA PRO A 102 -17.50 8.22 21.79
C PRO A 102 -16.44 9.31 21.57
N VAL A 103 -16.45 9.89 20.38
CA VAL A 103 -15.63 11.04 19.97
C VAL A 103 -16.55 12.08 19.36
N ALA A 104 -16.55 13.30 19.92
CA ALA A 104 -17.36 14.39 19.40
C ALA A 104 -16.75 14.96 18.11
N MET A 105 -17.58 15.15 17.10
CA MET A 105 -17.28 15.87 15.87
C MET A 105 -17.99 17.24 15.90
N ASP A 106 -17.40 18.24 15.29
CA ASP A 106 -18.03 19.56 15.19
C ASP A 106 -19.04 19.66 14.03
N VAL A 107 -18.96 18.75 13.06
CA VAL A 107 -19.91 18.61 11.96
C VAL A 107 -20.31 17.14 11.82
N ALA A 108 -21.61 16.89 11.85
CA ALA A 108 -22.16 15.54 11.68
C ALA A 108 -22.02 15.04 10.23
N PRO A 109 -21.95 13.70 10.02
CA PRO A 109 -22.14 13.11 8.71
C PRO A 109 -23.49 13.46 8.11
N THR A 110 -23.52 13.71 6.80
CA THR A 110 -24.76 14.08 6.07
C THR A 110 -24.94 13.19 4.84
N ILE A 111 -26.12 13.23 4.24
CA ILE A 111 -26.38 12.66 2.92
C ILE A 111 -26.52 13.78 1.90
N MET A 112 -25.74 13.72 0.82
CA MET A 112 -25.86 14.61 -0.35
C MET A 112 -25.76 13.77 -1.62
N GLU A 113 -26.66 13.99 -2.57
CA GLU A 113 -26.71 13.25 -3.85
C GLU A 113 -26.63 11.72 -3.65
N ASP A 114 -27.41 11.22 -2.67
CA ASP A 114 -27.44 9.82 -2.25
C ASP A 114 -26.08 9.25 -1.80
N ARG A 115 -25.15 10.10 -1.37
CA ARG A 115 -23.86 9.71 -0.82
C ARG A 115 -23.70 10.19 0.61
N THR A 116 -23.12 9.34 1.43
CA THR A 116 -22.72 9.72 2.79
C THR A 116 -21.48 10.60 2.71
N MET A 117 -21.63 11.84 3.19
CA MET A 117 -20.58 12.85 3.25
C MET A 117 -20.09 12.97 4.69
N ILE A 118 -18.80 12.93 4.89
CA ILE A 118 -18.17 12.98 6.22
C ILE A 118 -17.05 14.02 6.22
N PRO A 119 -16.81 14.72 7.34
CA PRO A 119 -15.66 15.59 7.42
C PRO A 119 -14.35 14.81 7.25
N ALA A 120 -13.56 15.13 6.23
CA ALA A 120 -12.34 14.41 5.86
C ALA A 120 -11.35 14.31 7.02
N ALA A 121 -11.23 15.38 7.82
CA ALA A 121 -10.30 15.45 8.94
C ALA A 121 -10.56 14.37 10.00
N TYR A 122 -11.82 14.07 10.30
CA TYR A 122 -12.13 13.04 11.30
C TYR A 122 -11.82 11.65 10.81
N VAL A 123 -12.23 11.32 9.57
CA VAL A 123 -11.96 9.99 9.01
C VAL A 123 -10.47 9.73 8.91
N ALA A 124 -9.72 10.70 8.44
CA ALA A 124 -8.28 10.59 8.33
C ALA A 124 -7.63 10.40 9.72
N ALA A 125 -8.00 11.25 10.70
CA ALA A 125 -7.47 11.17 12.05
C ALA A 125 -7.79 9.85 12.77
N PHE A 126 -8.97 9.26 12.52
CA PHE A 126 -9.35 7.97 13.12
C PHE A 126 -8.45 6.81 12.67
N PHE A 127 -7.76 6.96 11.54
CA PHE A 127 -6.87 5.95 10.98
C PHE A 127 -5.41 6.43 10.86
N GLY A 128 -4.99 7.32 11.77
CA GLY A 128 -3.58 7.73 11.89
C GLY A 128 -3.07 8.60 10.74
N GLN A 129 -3.97 9.35 10.08
CA GLN A 129 -3.57 10.22 8.97
C GLN A 129 -3.51 11.68 9.42
N LYS A 130 -2.57 12.44 8.90
CA LYS A 130 -2.54 13.90 8.97
C LYS A 130 -3.40 14.53 7.88
N VAL A 131 -4.06 15.64 8.21
CA VAL A 131 -4.88 16.40 7.27
C VAL A 131 -4.44 17.85 7.26
N GLU A 132 -4.07 18.34 6.11
CA GLU A 132 -3.70 19.73 5.88
C GLU A 132 -4.66 20.37 4.87
N TRP A 133 -5.06 21.63 5.13
CA TRP A 133 -5.89 22.42 4.25
C TRP A 133 -5.12 23.59 3.65
N ASP A 134 -5.07 23.65 2.33
CA ASP A 134 -4.59 24.79 1.57
C ASP A 134 -5.78 25.63 1.09
N GLY A 135 -6.00 26.76 1.75
CA GLY A 135 -7.12 27.66 1.46
C GLY A 135 -6.97 28.42 0.13
N GLU A 136 -5.74 28.63 -0.35
CA GLU A 136 -5.49 29.34 -1.62
C GLU A 136 -5.88 28.47 -2.82
N THR A 137 -5.49 27.21 -2.79
CA THR A 137 -5.78 26.25 -3.87
C THR A 137 -7.02 25.41 -3.62
N ARG A 138 -7.65 25.54 -2.44
CA ARG A 138 -8.80 24.75 -1.97
C ARG A 138 -8.54 23.24 -2.06
N ARG A 139 -7.39 22.83 -1.50
CA ARG A 139 -6.95 21.43 -1.49
C ARG A 139 -6.86 20.89 -0.08
N VAL A 140 -7.31 19.66 0.10
CA VAL A 140 -7.06 18.85 1.28
C VAL A 140 -5.96 17.86 0.97
N TYR A 141 -4.91 17.85 1.77
CA TYR A 141 -3.85 16.86 1.72
C TYR A 141 -4.02 15.91 2.90
N ILE A 142 -4.13 14.62 2.60
CA ILE A 142 -4.19 13.53 3.56
C ILE A 142 -2.92 12.71 3.38
N THR A 143 -2.16 12.55 4.44
CA THR A 143 -0.88 11.83 4.43
C THR A 143 -0.77 10.94 5.65
N GLU A 144 0.02 9.86 5.56
CA GLU A 144 0.34 9.03 6.72
C GLU A 144 1.00 9.89 7.82
N ASP A 145 0.58 9.71 9.07
CA ASP A 145 1.27 10.34 10.19
C ASP A 145 2.55 9.58 10.53
N LYS A 146 3.64 9.95 9.87
CA LYS A 146 4.94 9.31 10.08
C LYS A 146 5.64 9.74 11.36
N SER A 147 5.04 10.65 12.16
CA SER A 147 5.64 11.08 13.44
C SER A 147 5.75 9.95 14.46
N VAL A 148 4.92 8.93 14.34
CA VAL A 148 5.00 7.70 15.16
C VAL A 148 6.29 6.92 14.94
N ALA A 149 6.93 7.09 13.77
CA ALA A 149 8.19 6.46 13.40
C ALA A 149 9.39 7.42 13.48
N GLU A 150 9.21 8.59 14.12
CA GLU A 150 10.30 9.57 14.23
C GLU A 150 11.50 8.96 14.97
N GLY A 151 12.67 9.01 14.36
CA GLY A 151 13.90 8.42 14.86
C GLY A 151 14.16 6.97 14.41
N SER A 152 13.16 6.27 13.83
CA SER A 152 13.34 4.95 13.20
C SER A 152 13.82 5.07 11.74
N ASN A 153 14.57 4.07 11.26
CA ASN A 153 14.96 3.98 9.85
C ASN A 153 14.34 2.77 9.12
N LEU A 154 13.34 2.12 9.72
CA LEU A 154 12.74 0.89 9.17
C LEU A 154 12.07 1.09 7.81
N GLU A 155 11.46 2.27 7.55
CA GLU A 155 10.92 2.56 6.21
C GLU A 155 12.04 2.61 5.16
N ALA A 156 13.19 3.19 5.50
CA ALA A 156 14.34 3.24 4.59
C ALA A 156 14.89 1.83 4.27
N TRP A 157 14.79 0.88 5.18
CA TRP A 157 15.08 -0.54 4.91
C TRP A 157 13.99 -1.20 4.05
N ALA A 158 12.72 -0.89 4.29
CA ALA A 158 11.59 -1.51 3.60
C ALA A 158 11.51 -1.16 2.12
N LEU A 159 11.79 0.10 1.75
CA LEU A 159 11.65 0.60 0.38
C LEU A 159 12.50 -0.17 -0.63
N PRO A 160 13.81 -0.37 -0.44
CA PRO A 160 14.60 -1.17 -1.37
C PRO A 160 14.14 -2.62 -1.45
N MET A 161 13.83 -3.26 -0.31
CA MET A 161 13.35 -4.64 -0.28
C MET A 161 12.05 -4.83 -1.08
N GLY A 162 11.16 -3.83 -1.09
CA GLY A 162 9.89 -3.87 -1.81
C GLY A 162 9.99 -3.47 -3.29
N SER A 163 11.04 -2.75 -3.66
CA SER A 163 11.12 -2.01 -4.93
C SER A 163 11.05 -2.88 -6.19
N MET A 164 11.56 -4.12 -6.14
CA MET A 164 11.51 -5.05 -7.27
C MET A 164 10.08 -5.38 -7.67
N LEU A 165 9.22 -5.76 -6.71
CA LEU A 165 7.83 -6.08 -7.00
C LEU A 165 7.02 -4.83 -7.33
N ALA A 166 7.28 -3.71 -6.66
CA ALA A 166 6.68 -2.44 -7.03
C ALA A 166 6.92 -2.12 -8.52
N GLN A 167 8.17 -2.25 -9.00
CA GLN A 167 8.51 -2.00 -10.40
C GLN A 167 7.85 -3.01 -11.36
N LEU A 168 7.83 -4.29 -11.01
CA LEU A 168 7.25 -5.34 -11.86
C LEU A 168 5.74 -5.22 -11.98
N ASP A 169 5.07 -4.76 -10.94
CA ASP A 169 3.61 -4.62 -10.86
C ASP A 169 3.14 -3.19 -11.17
N HIS A 170 4.01 -2.38 -11.79
CA HIS A 170 3.73 -0.98 -12.13
C HIS A 170 3.33 -0.10 -10.93
N GLY A 171 3.86 -0.41 -9.76
CA GLY A 171 3.76 0.39 -8.55
C GLY A 171 4.82 1.49 -8.49
N LYS A 172 5.11 1.95 -7.27
CA LYS A 172 6.09 2.99 -6.98
C LYS A 172 7.16 2.47 -6.02
N PRO A 173 8.39 2.23 -6.52
CA PRO A 173 9.52 1.76 -5.71
C PRO A 173 9.88 2.64 -4.50
N ASP A 174 9.59 3.93 -4.57
CA ASP A 174 9.83 4.93 -3.54
C ASP A 174 8.60 5.21 -2.64
N CYS A 175 7.60 4.34 -2.69
CA CYS A 175 6.39 4.47 -1.89
C CYS A 175 6.22 3.27 -0.96
N PHE A 176 6.15 3.53 0.36
CA PHE A 176 5.82 2.48 1.32
C PHE A 176 4.43 1.89 1.04
N GLY A 177 4.34 0.56 1.07
CA GLY A 177 3.14 -0.15 0.61
C GLY A 177 3.16 -0.48 -0.87
N LEU A 178 4.25 -0.18 -1.60
CA LEU A 178 4.52 -0.50 -3.01
C LEU A 178 3.67 0.29 -4.02
N TYR A 179 2.62 0.98 -3.58
CA TYR A 179 1.66 1.67 -4.44
C TYR A 179 1.20 2.98 -3.83
N ALA A 180 0.95 3.97 -4.67
CA ALA A 180 0.23 5.16 -4.25
C ALA A 180 -1.26 4.81 -4.05
N ARG A 181 -1.77 4.93 -2.83
CA ARG A 181 -3.11 4.48 -2.42
C ARG A 181 -4.26 5.13 -3.19
N SER A 182 -4.06 6.33 -3.68
CA SER A 182 -5.08 7.10 -4.43
C SER A 182 -5.12 6.82 -5.93
N VAL A 183 -4.17 6.07 -6.47
CA VAL A 183 -4.10 5.76 -7.90
C VAL A 183 -5.06 4.63 -8.23
N ALA A 184 -5.89 4.82 -9.25
CA ALA A 184 -6.78 3.77 -9.73
C ALA A 184 -5.98 2.68 -10.46
N GLY A 185 -5.98 1.48 -9.91
CA GLY A 185 -5.43 0.28 -10.51
C GLY A 185 -3.96 0.01 -10.23
N ILE A 186 -3.62 -1.27 -10.23
CA ILE A 186 -2.26 -1.81 -10.17
C ILE A 186 -2.02 -2.58 -11.47
N GLY A 187 -0.89 -2.37 -12.11
CA GLY A 187 -0.53 -3.05 -13.35
C GLY A 187 -1.59 -2.84 -14.42
N LEU A 188 -2.20 -3.92 -14.90
CA LEU A 188 -3.28 -3.90 -15.88
C LEU A 188 -4.69 -3.88 -15.26
N SER A 189 -4.80 -3.82 -13.93
CA SER A 189 -6.06 -3.80 -13.19
C SER A 189 -6.61 -2.39 -13.09
N ASN A 190 -7.95 -2.26 -13.17
CA ASN A 190 -8.66 -1.00 -12.87
C ASN A 190 -9.12 -0.92 -11.41
N LYS A 191 -8.66 -1.86 -10.56
CA LYS A 191 -9.02 -1.89 -9.15
C LYS A 191 -8.09 -1.02 -8.33
N LEU A 192 -8.60 -0.46 -7.25
CA LEU A 192 -7.78 0.27 -6.30
C LEU A 192 -6.71 -0.63 -5.67
N PRO A 193 -5.53 -0.08 -5.30
CA PRO A 193 -4.41 -0.84 -4.76
C PRO A 193 -4.79 -1.78 -3.61
N TYR A 194 -5.62 -1.31 -2.64
CA TYR A 194 -6.05 -2.14 -1.51
C TYR A 194 -6.75 -3.44 -1.96
N ALA A 195 -7.61 -3.36 -2.98
CA ALA A 195 -8.38 -4.52 -3.45
C ALA A 195 -7.48 -5.52 -4.21
N GLU A 196 -6.51 -5.03 -4.96
CA GLU A 196 -5.54 -5.91 -5.62
C GLU A 196 -4.57 -6.54 -4.60
N CYS A 197 -4.10 -5.80 -3.60
CA CYS A 197 -3.28 -6.37 -2.53
C CYS A 197 -4.03 -7.46 -1.78
N ARG A 198 -5.29 -7.27 -1.41
CA ARG A 198 -6.14 -8.31 -0.80
C ARG A 198 -6.29 -9.54 -1.70
N LYS A 199 -6.46 -9.35 -3.01
CA LYS A 199 -6.53 -10.45 -3.96
C LYS A 199 -5.22 -11.21 -4.04
N ILE A 200 -4.07 -10.54 -4.16
CA ILE A 200 -2.74 -11.16 -4.18
C ILE A 200 -2.51 -11.96 -2.90
N LEU A 201 -2.74 -11.33 -1.74
CA LEU A 201 -2.58 -11.96 -0.43
C LEU A 201 -3.47 -13.21 -0.28
N SER A 202 -4.74 -13.13 -0.69
CA SER A 202 -5.66 -14.26 -0.56
C SER A 202 -5.39 -15.39 -1.57
N SER A 203 -5.09 -15.07 -2.83
CA SER A 203 -4.94 -16.07 -3.89
C SER A 203 -3.58 -16.74 -3.90
N SER A 204 -2.51 -16.02 -3.56
CA SER A 204 -1.14 -16.53 -3.66
C SER A 204 -0.55 -16.96 -2.31
N TRP A 205 -1.12 -16.47 -1.20
CA TRP A 205 -0.58 -16.68 0.15
C TRP A 205 -1.60 -17.21 1.15
N SER A 206 -2.88 -17.34 0.76
CA SER A 206 -4.00 -17.73 1.65
C SER A 206 -4.22 -16.75 2.81
N ILE A 207 -3.69 -15.54 2.74
CA ILE A 207 -3.80 -14.48 3.74
C ILE A 207 -5.08 -13.69 3.49
N LYS A 208 -6.01 -13.66 4.45
CA LYS A 208 -7.32 -13.02 4.30
C LYS A 208 -7.59 -11.92 5.32
N ASN A 209 -6.76 -11.83 6.33
CA ASN A 209 -6.92 -10.91 7.46
C ASN A 209 -5.56 -10.60 8.09
N ARG A 210 -5.59 -9.78 9.16
CA ARG A 210 -4.43 -9.39 9.94
C ARG A 210 -3.67 -10.58 10.53
N ASP A 211 -4.37 -11.49 11.17
CA ASP A 211 -3.76 -12.59 11.90
C ASP A 211 -3.07 -13.58 10.95
N ASP A 212 -3.70 -13.89 9.81
CA ASP A 212 -3.09 -14.69 8.76
C ASP A 212 -1.79 -14.05 8.25
N LEU A 213 -1.79 -12.70 8.07
CA LEU A 213 -0.63 -11.96 7.61
C LEU A 213 0.53 -12.07 8.60
N ILE A 214 0.27 -11.70 9.85
CA ILE A 214 1.31 -11.70 10.91
C ILE A 214 1.87 -13.12 11.09
N GLY A 215 1.00 -14.12 11.20
CA GLY A 215 1.43 -15.51 11.32
C GLY A 215 2.30 -15.98 10.17
N THR A 216 1.97 -15.59 8.92
CA THR A 216 2.76 -15.93 7.72
C THR A 216 4.12 -15.24 7.74
N VAL A 217 4.17 -13.94 8.03
CA VAL A 217 5.43 -13.16 8.08
C VAL A 217 6.37 -13.76 9.13
N ILE A 218 5.86 -14.04 10.34
CA ILE A 218 6.67 -14.64 11.42
C ILE A 218 7.15 -16.02 11.02
N SER A 219 6.29 -16.86 10.47
CA SER A 219 6.66 -18.20 10.02
C SER A 219 7.81 -18.17 9.01
N MET A 220 7.84 -17.18 8.10
CA MET A 220 8.92 -17.02 7.12
C MET A 220 10.26 -16.63 7.74
N THR A 221 10.29 -16.03 8.93
CA THR A 221 11.53 -15.77 9.66
C THR A 221 12.24 -17.05 10.06
N PHE A 222 11.48 -18.13 10.32
CA PHE A 222 11.99 -19.41 10.82
C PHE A 222 11.99 -20.53 9.78
N SER A 223 11.23 -20.38 8.69
CA SER A 223 11.02 -21.46 7.70
C SER A 223 10.70 -20.86 6.34
N GLY A 224 11.73 -20.57 5.57
CA GLY A 224 11.63 -19.98 4.24
C GLY A 224 12.13 -20.92 3.12
N HIS A 225 12.27 -20.37 1.92
CA HIS A 225 12.92 -21.07 0.81
C HIS A 225 14.42 -21.24 1.04
N ASN A 226 15.02 -20.41 1.88
CA ASN A 226 16.42 -20.55 2.26
C ASN A 226 16.71 -21.87 2.98
N ASP A 227 15.76 -22.36 3.80
CA ASP A 227 15.90 -23.68 4.42
C ASP A 227 15.85 -24.82 3.39
N ASN A 228 14.95 -24.71 2.42
CA ASN A 228 14.89 -25.66 1.31
C ASN A 228 16.18 -25.64 0.48
N PHE A 229 16.72 -24.45 0.23
CA PHE A 229 17.99 -24.27 -0.46
C PHE A 229 19.13 -24.94 0.32
N ARG A 230 19.25 -24.67 1.62
CA ARG A 230 20.28 -25.28 2.49
C ARG A 230 20.19 -26.80 2.53
N GLY A 231 18.96 -27.35 2.59
CA GLY A 231 18.74 -28.78 2.48
C GLY A 231 19.25 -29.36 1.17
N MET A 232 19.00 -28.68 0.06
CA MET A 232 19.51 -29.07 -1.26
C MET A 232 21.04 -28.92 -1.37
N ALA A 233 21.60 -27.86 -0.84
CA ALA A 233 23.06 -27.64 -0.80
C ALA A 233 23.78 -28.74 0.02
N ALA A 234 23.17 -29.17 1.12
CA ALA A 234 23.68 -30.32 1.89
C ALA A 234 23.66 -31.62 1.05
N ASP A 235 22.56 -31.87 0.31
CA ASP A 235 22.46 -32.99 -0.59
C ASP A 235 23.49 -32.93 -1.72
N VAL A 236 23.77 -31.77 -2.27
CA VAL A 236 24.84 -31.52 -3.27
C VAL A 236 26.19 -31.99 -2.73
N LYS A 237 26.53 -31.64 -1.49
CA LYS A 237 27.81 -31.96 -0.83
C LYS A 237 27.96 -33.50 -0.55
N LEU A 238 26.85 -34.20 -0.35
CA LEU A 238 26.82 -35.60 -0.02
C LEU A 238 26.85 -36.53 -1.23
N ARG A 239 26.52 -36.04 -2.43
CA ARG A 239 26.36 -36.86 -3.65
C ARG A 239 27.49 -36.60 -4.63
N SER A 240 27.98 -37.70 -5.20
CA SER A 240 28.87 -37.63 -6.34
C SER A 240 28.17 -37.07 -7.60
N GLN A 241 28.94 -36.59 -8.54
CA GLN A 241 28.38 -36.10 -9.81
C GLN A 241 27.58 -37.21 -10.55
N ALA A 242 28.07 -38.46 -10.56
CA ALA A 242 27.36 -39.57 -11.19
C ALA A 242 26.00 -39.86 -10.55
N GLU A 243 25.87 -39.71 -9.24
CA GLU A 243 24.58 -39.84 -8.54
C GLU A 243 23.62 -38.70 -8.89
N ARG A 244 24.10 -37.45 -8.96
CA ARG A 244 23.31 -36.28 -9.39
C ARG A 244 22.82 -36.46 -10.84
N GLU A 245 23.67 -36.92 -11.75
CA GLU A 245 23.32 -37.22 -13.13
C GLU A 245 22.27 -38.34 -13.22
N ALA A 246 22.41 -39.41 -12.43
CA ALA A 246 21.45 -40.49 -12.39
C ALA A 246 20.07 -40.05 -11.86
N ILE A 247 20.04 -39.20 -10.81
CA ILE A 247 18.81 -38.63 -10.27
C ILE A 247 18.15 -37.73 -11.32
N SER A 248 18.93 -36.88 -11.98
CA SER A 248 18.43 -35.96 -13.00
C SER A 248 17.88 -36.69 -14.22
N ALA A 249 18.50 -37.82 -14.62
CA ALA A 249 18.00 -38.65 -15.69
C ALA A 249 16.69 -39.38 -15.33
N ALA A 250 16.49 -39.73 -14.05
CA ALA A 250 15.32 -40.40 -13.55
C ALA A 250 14.14 -39.49 -13.24
N SER A 251 14.38 -38.15 -13.10
CA SER A 251 13.37 -37.18 -12.66
C SER A 251 13.54 -35.82 -13.34
N SER A 252 12.48 -35.34 -13.96
CA SER A 252 12.43 -33.93 -14.49
C SER A 252 12.36 -32.87 -13.41
N VAL A 253 12.18 -33.25 -12.16
CA VAL A 253 12.00 -32.28 -11.04
C VAL A 253 13.31 -31.60 -10.70
N TRP A 254 14.45 -32.29 -10.80
CA TRP A 254 15.78 -31.78 -10.51
C TRP A 254 16.73 -31.99 -11.68
N PRO A 255 16.70 -31.16 -12.72
CA PRO A 255 17.65 -31.22 -13.83
C PRO A 255 19.07 -30.92 -13.36
N LEU A 256 20.08 -31.44 -14.10
CA LEU A 256 21.49 -31.36 -13.67
C LEU A 256 21.96 -29.93 -13.38
N TYR A 257 21.54 -28.98 -14.21
CA TYR A 257 21.90 -27.57 -13.99
C TYR A 257 21.42 -27.01 -12.63
N MET A 258 20.35 -27.57 -12.03
CA MET A 258 19.89 -27.14 -10.70
C MET A 258 20.83 -27.59 -9.57
N TRP A 259 21.45 -28.79 -9.73
CA TRP A 259 22.50 -29.24 -8.81
C TRP A 259 23.72 -28.36 -8.92
N GLU A 260 24.17 -28.08 -10.13
CA GLU A 260 25.32 -27.24 -10.42
C GLU A 260 25.10 -25.80 -9.97
N TYR A 261 23.90 -25.25 -10.20
CA TYR A 261 23.55 -23.90 -9.75
C TYR A 261 23.43 -23.82 -8.23
N THR A 262 22.90 -24.86 -7.56
CA THR A 262 22.87 -24.92 -6.10
C THR A 262 24.28 -24.92 -5.52
N GLU A 263 25.20 -25.70 -6.09
CA GLU A 263 26.60 -25.75 -5.70
C GLU A 263 27.28 -24.37 -5.86
N TYR A 264 27.12 -23.74 -7.02
CA TYR A 264 27.62 -22.39 -7.29
C TYR A 264 27.11 -21.36 -6.28
N VAL A 265 25.81 -21.35 -5.98
CA VAL A 265 25.21 -20.39 -5.03
C VAL A 265 25.67 -20.67 -3.60
N ASP A 266 25.79 -21.95 -3.20
CA ASP A 266 26.30 -22.33 -1.87
C ASP A 266 27.78 -21.95 -1.69
N GLU A 267 28.62 -22.15 -2.70
CA GLU A 267 30.03 -21.73 -2.68
C GLU A 267 30.15 -20.20 -2.60
N LYS A 268 29.29 -19.47 -3.31
CA LYS A 268 29.29 -18.01 -3.35
C LYS A 268 28.81 -17.37 -2.04
N TRP A 269 27.75 -17.90 -1.45
CA TRP A 269 27.07 -17.24 -0.32
C TRP A 269 27.26 -17.97 1.02
N GLY A 270 27.70 -19.21 1.03
CA GLY A 270 27.91 -20.01 2.25
C GLY A 270 26.65 -20.10 3.11
N ASP A 271 26.78 -19.83 4.40
CA ASP A 271 25.67 -19.92 5.37
C ASP A 271 24.51 -18.95 5.10
N ARG A 272 24.72 -17.91 4.32
CA ARG A 272 23.68 -16.97 3.90
C ARG A 272 22.69 -17.63 2.92
N GLY A 273 23.16 -18.59 2.11
CA GLY A 273 22.34 -19.23 1.08
C GLY A 273 21.63 -18.23 0.17
N ILE A 274 20.31 -18.29 0.12
CA ILE A 274 19.45 -17.38 -0.67
C ILE A 274 18.61 -16.47 0.25
N LEU A 275 19.19 -15.99 1.35
CA LEU A 275 18.49 -15.29 2.43
C LEU A 275 17.67 -14.10 1.94
N CYS A 276 18.22 -13.25 1.06
CA CYS A 276 17.51 -12.06 0.57
C CYS A 276 16.25 -12.40 -0.22
N TRP A 277 16.16 -13.59 -0.83
CA TRP A 277 14.92 -14.03 -1.47
C TRP A 277 13.76 -14.09 -0.48
N ASP A 278 13.98 -14.60 0.72
CA ASP A 278 12.95 -14.66 1.75
C ASP A 278 12.72 -13.30 2.43
N LEU A 279 13.78 -12.56 2.78
CA LEU A 279 13.64 -11.25 3.44
C LEU A 279 12.86 -10.24 2.60
N PHE A 280 13.12 -10.19 1.29
CA PHE A 280 12.40 -9.28 0.40
C PHE A 280 10.94 -9.69 0.25
N ARG A 281 10.64 -11.00 0.24
CA ARG A 281 9.26 -11.50 0.22
C ARG A 281 8.51 -11.19 1.52
N MET A 282 9.17 -11.29 2.68
CA MET A 282 8.59 -10.83 3.96
C MET A 282 8.21 -9.36 3.89
N SER A 283 9.14 -8.51 3.45
CA SER A 283 8.88 -7.08 3.27
C SER A 283 7.71 -6.82 2.31
N ASN A 284 7.61 -7.56 1.21
CA ASN A 284 6.50 -7.44 0.28
C ASN A 284 5.15 -7.82 0.90
N LEU A 285 5.09 -8.89 1.68
CA LEU A 285 3.87 -9.29 2.40
C LEU A 285 3.41 -8.23 3.39
N VAL A 286 4.35 -7.68 4.16
CA VAL A 286 4.08 -6.59 5.11
C VAL A 286 3.54 -5.36 4.39
N GLN A 287 4.20 -4.93 3.31
CA GLN A 287 3.80 -3.75 2.55
C GLN A 287 2.46 -3.94 1.83
N TRP A 288 2.18 -5.12 1.27
CA TRP A 288 0.85 -5.45 0.75
C TRP A 288 -0.21 -5.48 1.85
N GLY A 289 0.12 -6.01 3.04
CA GLY A 289 -0.77 -6.04 4.18
C GLY A 289 -1.18 -4.65 4.66
N TYR A 290 -0.21 -3.73 4.72
CA TYR A 290 -0.46 -2.31 5.00
C TYR A 290 -1.39 -1.68 3.94
N THR A 291 -1.09 -1.85 2.66
CA THR A 291 -1.93 -1.32 1.56
C THR A 291 -3.32 -1.96 1.55
N ALA A 292 -3.42 -3.25 1.88
CA ALA A 292 -4.69 -3.97 2.02
C ALA A 292 -5.53 -3.50 3.22
N GLY A 293 -4.95 -2.73 4.14
CA GLY A 293 -5.59 -2.30 5.37
C GLY A 293 -5.71 -3.40 6.43
N TYR A 294 -4.88 -4.44 6.37
CA TYR A 294 -4.84 -5.49 7.40
C TYR A 294 -4.04 -5.07 8.62
N ILE A 295 -3.01 -4.27 8.47
CA ILE A 295 -2.15 -3.75 9.53
C ILE A 295 -1.99 -2.24 9.42
N THR A 296 -1.64 -1.59 10.54
CA THR A 296 -1.31 -0.16 10.58
C THR A 296 0.10 0.09 10.03
N TYR A 297 0.45 1.38 9.89
CA TYR A 297 1.81 1.76 9.47
C TYR A 297 2.86 1.35 10.51
N GLU A 298 2.57 1.57 11.80
CA GLU A 298 3.46 1.20 12.90
C GLU A 298 3.65 -0.33 12.97
N GLU A 299 2.57 -1.10 12.88
CA GLU A 299 2.64 -2.56 12.85
C GLU A 299 3.47 -3.06 11.66
N ALA A 300 3.30 -2.43 10.50
CA ALA A 300 4.08 -2.77 9.32
C ALA A 300 5.58 -2.52 9.53
N LEU A 301 5.96 -1.38 10.11
CA LEU A 301 7.36 -1.10 10.41
C LEU A 301 7.92 -2.08 11.44
N ALA A 302 7.20 -2.38 12.52
CA ALA A 302 7.61 -3.39 13.52
C ALA A 302 7.83 -4.77 12.86
N LEU A 303 6.97 -5.17 11.93
CA LEU A 303 7.12 -6.44 11.20
C LEU A 303 8.25 -6.44 10.15
N ILE A 304 8.75 -5.28 9.74
CA ILE A 304 9.94 -5.14 8.87
C ILE A 304 11.24 -5.33 9.64
N GLU A 305 11.27 -4.99 10.94
CA GLU A 305 12.48 -4.97 11.77
C GLU A 305 13.29 -6.27 11.71
N PRO A 306 12.70 -7.49 11.88
CA PRO A 306 13.47 -8.73 11.81
C PRO A 306 14.17 -8.94 10.45
N ALA A 307 13.49 -8.59 9.35
CA ALA A 307 14.08 -8.71 8.03
C ALA A 307 15.22 -7.70 7.80
N ALA A 308 15.04 -6.46 8.27
CA ALA A 308 16.06 -5.42 8.20
C ALA A 308 17.31 -5.80 9.03
N THR A 309 17.09 -6.34 10.23
CA THR A 309 18.17 -6.79 11.12
C THR A 309 18.99 -7.90 10.46
N LEU A 310 18.33 -8.95 9.97
CA LEU A 310 19.00 -10.04 9.27
C LEU A 310 19.74 -9.57 8.02
N LEU A 311 19.19 -8.61 7.30
CA LEU A 311 19.82 -8.02 6.12
C LEU A 311 21.08 -7.24 6.51
N CYS A 312 21.00 -6.39 7.54
CA CYS A 312 22.11 -5.60 8.05
C CYS A 312 23.25 -6.47 8.60
N GLU A 313 22.94 -7.57 9.28
CA GLU A 313 23.92 -8.49 9.86
C GLU A 313 24.66 -9.32 8.80
N ASN A 314 24.07 -9.56 7.65
CA ASN A 314 24.56 -10.52 6.66
C ASN A 314 25.12 -9.88 5.38
N PHE A 315 24.84 -8.60 5.13
CA PHE A 315 25.24 -7.90 3.90
C PHE A 315 25.84 -6.53 4.23
N SER A 316 26.58 -5.98 3.27
CA SER A 316 27.28 -4.69 3.41
C SER A 316 26.80 -3.61 2.45
N SER A 317 25.97 -3.96 1.46
CA SER A 317 25.42 -3.03 0.48
C SER A 317 24.14 -3.57 -0.15
N TRP A 318 23.35 -2.66 -0.72
CA TRP A 318 22.16 -3.02 -1.48
C TRP A 318 22.49 -3.82 -2.74
N GLU A 319 23.63 -3.57 -3.37
CA GLU A 319 24.05 -4.32 -4.55
C GLU A 319 24.33 -5.79 -4.19
N GLU A 320 25.06 -6.04 -3.11
CA GLU A 320 25.32 -7.39 -2.59
C GLU A 320 24.01 -8.10 -2.20
N ALA A 321 23.10 -7.41 -1.49
CA ALA A 321 21.81 -7.96 -1.11
C ALA A 321 20.95 -8.32 -2.33
N TYR A 322 20.93 -7.44 -3.34
CA TYR A 322 20.18 -7.72 -4.57
C TYR A 322 20.79 -8.83 -5.40
N GLU A 323 22.10 -8.97 -5.41
CA GLU A 323 22.76 -10.10 -6.06
C GLU A 323 22.34 -11.44 -5.43
N ASN A 324 22.32 -11.50 -4.09
CA ASN A 324 21.80 -12.66 -3.36
C ASN A 324 20.30 -12.90 -3.63
N TYR A 325 19.49 -11.83 -3.70
CA TYR A 325 18.08 -11.94 -4.08
C TYR A 325 17.89 -12.49 -5.48
N LEU A 326 18.71 -12.08 -6.45
CA LEU A 326 18.65 -12.55 -7.83
C LEU A 326 19.06 -14.02 -7.93
N ASP A 327 20.09 -14.46 -7.21
CA ASP A 327 20.48 -15.86 -7.12
C ASP A 327 19.33 -16.68 -6.51
N GLY A 328 18.72 -16.19 -5.44
CA GLY A 328 17.58 -16.86 -4.80
C GLY A 328 16.36 -16.96 -5.71
N TYR A 329 16.02 -15.87 -6.41
CA TYR A 329 14.93 -15.89 -7.39
C TYR A 329 15.16 -16.92 -8.51
N ASN A 330 16.37 -16.93 -9.10
CA ASN A 330 16.68 -17.85 -10.20
C ASN A 330 16.70 -19.29 -9.73
N TRP A 331 17.17 -19.56 -8.52
CA TRP A 331 17.09 -20.88 -7.93
C TRP A 331 15.64 -21.33 -7.70
N TRP A 332 14.81 -20.49 -7.09
CA TRP A 332 13.41 -20.76 -6.85
C TRP A 332 12.62 -20.96 -8.16
N ALA A 333 12.86 -20.09 -9.14
CA ALA A 333 12.19 -20.13 -10.45
C ALA A 333 12.75 -21.23 -11.35
N ARG A 334 13.82 -21.92 -10.93
CA ARG A 334 14.51 -22.94 -11.70
C ARG A 334 15.00 -22.44 -13.05
N ASN A 335 15.56 -21.23 -13.08
CA ASN A 335 16.12 -20.67 -14.29
C ASN A 335 17.54 -21.20 -14.52
N ASP A 336 17.82 -21.66 -15.75
CA ASP A 336 19.17 -22.01 -16.16
C ASP A 336 19.99 -20.73 -16.44
N VAL A 337 20.71 -20.28 -15.43
CA VAL A 337 21.53 -19.05 -15.48
C VAL A 337 22.99 -19.27 -15.12
N LEU A 338 23.41 -20.51 -14.90
CA LEU A 338 24.80 -20.83 -14.57
C LEU A 338 25.75 -20.34 -15.67
N GLY A 339 26.81 -19.63 -15.27
CA GLY A 339 27.77 -19.01 -16.18
C GLY A 339 27.28 -17.76 -16.92
N LYS A 340 26.07 -17.29 -16.63
CA LYS A 340 25.53 -16.04 -17.18
C LYS A 340 25.72 -14.90 -16.19
N ASP A 341 25.87 -13.68 -16.71
CA ASP A 341 25.83 -12.48 -15.89
C ASP A 341 24.42 -12.29 -15.33
N ILE A 342 24.26 -12.38 -14.01
CA ILE A 342 22.98 -12.31 -13.31
C ILE A 342 22.30 -10.97 -13.50
N TRP A 343 23.07 -9.90 -13.69
CA TRP A 343 22.57 -8.55 -13.94
C TRP A 343 21.94 -8.40 -15.35
N GLN A 344 22.24 -9.30 -16.27
CA GLN A 344 21.65 -9.35 -17.60
C GLN A 344 20.34 -10.16 -17.66
N THR A 345 19.96 -10.84 -16.57
CA THR A 345 18.66 -11.50 -16.45
C THR A 345 17.53 -10.45 -16.45
N SER A 346 16.29 -10.89 -16.64
CA SER A 346 15.14 -9.96 -16.63
C SER A 346 15.07 -9.15 -15.34
N ARG A 347 15.17 -9.81 -14.17
CA ARG A 347 15.15 -9.10 -12.88
C ARG A 347 16.40 -8.29 -12.62
N GLY A 348 17.56 -8.74 -13.07
CA GLY A 348 18.79 -7.94 -13.00
C GLY A 348 18.66 -6.60 -13.73
N LYS A 349 18.12 -6.62 -14.96
CA LYS A 349 17.80 -5.40 -15.72
C LYS A 349 16.74 -4.54 -15.04
N THR A 350 15.74 -5.15 -14.43
CA THR A 350 14.73 -4.42 -13.63
C THR A 350 15.39 -3.70 -12.46
N TYR A 351 16.30 -4.34 -11.73
CA TYR A 351 17.06 -3.69 -10.66
C TYR A 351 17.86 -2.48 -11.16
N GLN A 352 18.57 -2.61 -12.30
CA GLN A 352 19.30 -1.48 -12.89
C GLN A 352 18.38 -0.31 -13.23
N THR A 353 17.19 -0.60 -13.75
CA THR A 353 16.16 0.41 -14.03
C THR A 353 15.68 1.10 -12.75
N ILE A 354 15.43 0.35 -11.68
CA ILE A 354 15.04 0.92 -10.38
C ILE A 354 16.16 1.79 -9.83
N LYS A 355 17.41 1.29 -9.84
CA LYS A 355 18.58 2.02 -9.36
C LYS A 355 18.79 3.33 -10.12
N GLN A 356 18.54 3.33 -11.42
CA GLN A 356 18.62 4.54 -12.26
C GLN A 356 17.54 5.57 -11.93
N ASN A 357 16.28 5.12 -11.72
CA ASN A 357 15.13 6.02 -11.58
C ASN A 357 14.83 6.39 -10.12
N TYR A 358 15.19 5.52 -9.17
CA TYR A 358 14.90 5.62 -7.74
C TYR A 358 16.14 5.38 -6.87
N GLY A 359 17.32 5.76 -7.36
CA GLY A 359 18.59 5.49 -6.68
C GLY A 359 18.69 5.98 -5.24
N SER A 360 17.92 7.01 -4.89
CA SER A 360 17.88 7.58 -3.54
C SER A 360 17.34 6.64 -2.45
N ILE A 361 16.58 5.57 -2.81
CA ILE A 361 16.15 4.59 -1.82
C ILE A 361 17.26 3.62 -1.41
N PHE A 362 18.29 3.43 -2.24
CA PHE A 362 19.39 2.49 -2.00
C PHE A 362 20.53 3.18 -1.22
N GLN A 363 20.32 3.41 0.06
CA GLN A 363 21.29 4.08 0.94
C GLN A 363 22.18 3.03 1.61
N ASP A 364 23.40 2.81 1.09
CA ASP A 364 24.34 1.84 1.66
C ASP A 364 24.80 2.25 3.07
N SER A 365 24.69 3.54 3.44
CA SER A 365 24.95 4.02 4.80
C SER A 365 24.05 3.38 5.86
N LEU A 366 22.92 2.76 5.48
CA LEU A 366 22.08 2.02 6.40
C LEU A 366 22.82 0.81 6.99
N PHE A 367 23.67 0.14 6.21
CA PHE A 367 24.47 -1.01 6.68
C PHE A 367 25.53 -0.59 7.71
N GLU A 368 26.00 0.66 7.67
CA GLU A 368 26.92 1.23 8.65
C GLU A 368 26.18 1.74 9.90
N THR A 369 25.03 2.38 9.70
CA THR A 369 24.20 2.95 10.79
C THR A 369 23.54 1.87 11.62
N GLY A 370 23.20 0.74 10.99
CA GLY A 370 22.41 -0.32 11.58
C GLY A 370 20.90 -0.04 11.56
N VAL A 371 20.15 -0.98 12.10
CA VAL A 371 18.70 -0.88 12.24
C VAL A 371 18.36 -0.05 13.46
N ILE A 372 17.55 0.97 13.27
CA ILE A 372 16.99 1.77 14.36
C ILE A 372 15.50 1.38 14.46
N PRO A 373 15.10 0.67 15.53
CA PRO A 373 13.76 0.15 15.69
C PRO A 373 12.72 1.24 15.85
N LEU A 374 11.45 0.86 15.79
CA LEU A 374 10.33 1.75 16.02
C LEU A 374 10.26 2.10 17.52
N PRO A 375 10.17 3.39 17.92
CA PRO A 375 9.95 3.73 19.30
C PRO A 375 8.53 3.34 19.74
N GLY A 376 8.43 2.53 20.81
CA GLY A 376 7.17 2.24 21.50
C GLY A 376 6.33 1.08 20.94
N LEU A 377 6.74 0.41 19.87
CA LEU A 377 6.09 -0.81 19.37
C LEU A 377 7.14 -1.76 18.81
N SER A 378 7.26 -2.94 19.39
CA SER A 378 8.13 -4.01 18.92
C SER A 378 7.36 -5.07 18.11
N VAL A 379 8.08 -5.94 17.42
CA VAL A 379 7.47 -7.10 16.75
C VAL A 379 6.81 -8.05 17.75
N GLU A 380 7.37 -8.21 18.94
CA GLU A 380 6.80 -9.01 20.02
C GLU A 380 5.47 -8.45 20.50
N ASP A 381 5.33 -7.12 20.59
CA ASP A 381 4.06 -6.48 20.93
C ASP A 381 2.99 -6.77 19.87
N VAL A 382 3.37 -6.73 18.60
CA VAL A 382 2.45 -7.07 17.50
C VAL A 382 2.03 -8.54 17.56
N ILE A 383 2.97 -9.45 17.84
CA ILE A 383 2.70 -10.89 17.99
C ILE A 383 1.77 -11.15 19.19
N ALA A 384 1.99 -10.47 20.30
CA ALA A 384 1.20 -10.64 21.52
C ALA A 384 -0.29 -10.29 21.34
N THR A 385 -0.66 -9.58 20.28
CA THR A 385 -2.05 -9.27 19.96
C THR A 385 -2.77 -10.39 19.19
N LEU A 386 -2.06 -11.43 18.72
CA LEU A 386 -2.68 -12.55 18.04
C LEU A 386 -3.52 -13.39 19.00
N PRO A 387 -4.66 -13.93 18.54
CA PRO A 387 -5.46 -14.86 19.34
C PRO A 387 -4.64 -16.14 19.66
N SER A 388 -4.74 -16.57 20.91
CA SER A 388 -4.07 -17.79 21.42
C SER A 388 -4.66 -19.08 20.79
#